data_8b3b2a57df507af1790849617d0d5381
#
_entry.id   8b3b2a57df507af1790849617d0d5381
#
_cell.length_a   1.000
_cell.length_b   1.000
_cell.length_c   1.000
_cell.angle_alpha   90.00
_cell.angle_beta   90.00
_cell.angle_gamma   90.00
#
_symmetry.space_group_name_H-M   'P 1'
#
loop_
_entity.id
_entity.type
_entity.pdbx_description
1 polymer ?
#
loop_
_entity_poly.entity_id
_entity_poly.type
_entity_poly.pdbx_seq_one_letter_code
_entity_poly.pdbx_strand_id
1 'polypeptide(L)'
;MIVLGIVGSPRKHANSTSLLNQVLTGAEANGADTEVIIPWEHDVGPCLACVGCHTTGRCTVEDDFQRIYGQILGCDALVLATPVYFGAVSAQVKPLIDRCESFWGFSFRLGAAMPPGPSGGKRRGVLVATAGKDQDIMFTGPRITFDFLMRSLQGQVFAELLYGGLDTPGAIRSNKAAMSRAFEAGKKLVLDTEWKERLAKQDAPAP
;
A
#
# COMPACT_ATOMS: atom_id res chain seq x y z
N MET A 1 -3.18 13.40 -9.49
CA MET A 1 -2.86 12.03 -9.05
C MET A 1 -2.95 11.97 -7.54
N ILE A 2 -3.66 11.00 -6.98
CA ILE A 2 -3.81 10.82 -5.52
C ILE A 2 -2.95 9.65 -5.05
N VAL A 3 -2.04 9.91 -4.10
CA VAL A 3 -1.17 8.90 -3.48
C VAL A 3 -1.60 8.72 -2.03
N LEU A 4 -2.06 7.50 -1.70
CA LEU A 4 -2.54 7.15 -0.37
C LEU A 4 -1.45 6.41 0.41
N GLY A 5 -1.02 6.97 1.53
CA GLY A 5 -0.10 6.35 2.48
C GLY A 5 -0.84 5.62 3.60
N ILE A 6 -0.42 4.40 3.95
CA ILE A 6 -0.92 3.66 5.10
C ILE A 6 0.22 3.47 6.09
N VAL A 7 0.05 3.99 7.31
CA VAL A 7 1.03 3.87 8.39
C VAL A 7 0.79 2.58 9.17
N GLY A 8 1.77 1.69 9.20
CA GLY A 8 1.70 0.42 9.94
C GLY A 8 2.47 0.41 11.27
N SER A 9 3.19 1.48 11.62
CA SER A 9 3.97 1.50 12.85
C SER A 9 3.36 2.41 13.92
N PRO A 10 3.06 1.91 15.12
CA PRO A 10 2.53 2.72 16.22
C PRO A 10 3.59 3.60 16.90
N ARG A 11 4.87 3.44 16.54
CA ARG A 11 5.96 4.21 17.14
C ARG A 11 5.98 5.63 16.61
N LYS A 12 6.09 6.62 17.49
CA LYS A 12 6.48 7.98 17.09
C LYS A 12 7.87 7.91 16.42
N HIS A 13 8.03 8.59 15.30
CA HIS A 13 9.31 8.61 14.55
C HIS A 13 9.78 7.24 14.05
N ALA A 14 8.87 6.35 13.70
CA ALA A 14 9.20 5.04 13.16
C ALA A 14 10.02 5.13 11.87
N ASN A 15 10.90 4.13 11.65
CA ASN A 15 11.73 4.05 10.45
C ASN A 15 10.88 3.94 9.18
N SER A 16 9.88 3.05 9.18
CA SER A 16 8.97 2.88 8.04
C SER A 16 8.15 4.13 7.75
N THR A 17 7.63 4.82 8.79
CA THR A 17 6.90 6.08 8.62
C THR A 17 7.79 7.20 8.08
N SER A 18 9.07 7.25 8.49
CA SER A 18 10.03 8.23 7.95
C SER A 18 10.26 8.04 6.44
N LEU A 19 10.34 6.80 5.98
CA LEU A 19 10.46 6.49 4.55
C LEU A 19 9.14 6.77 3.80
N LEU A 20 7.98 6.41 4.38
CA LEU A 20 6.68 6.76 3.83
C LEU A 20 6.59 8.25 3.54
N ASN A 21 6.92 9.07 4.54
CA ASN A 21 6.86 10.53 4.38
C ASN A 21 7.76 11.02 3.24
N GLN A 22 8.92 10.40 3.04
CA GLN A 22 9.79 10.76 1.90
C GLN A 22 9.18 10.36 0.55
N VAL A 23 8.50 9.21 0.48
CA VAL A 23 7.76 8.83 -0.73
C VAL A 23 6.66 9.84 -1.04
N LEU A 24 5.87 10.22 -0.03
CA LEU A 24 4.80 11.22 -0.19
C LEU A 24 5.38 12.59 -0.58
N THR A 25 6.43 13.06 0.10
CA THR A 25 7.10 14.32 -0.26
C THR A 25 7.61 14.30 -1.71
N GLY A 26 8.16 13.16 -2.17
CA GLY A 26 8.60 13.00 -3.56
C GLY A 26 7.44 13.06 -4.55
N ALA A 27 6.28 12.53 -4.20
CA ALA A 27 5.07 12.59 -5.01
C ALA A 27 4.49 14.01 -5.05
N GLU A 28 4.37 14.68 -3.91
CA GLU A 28 3.89 16.07 -3.77
C GLU A 28 4.74 17.06 -4.57
N ALA A 29 6.07 16.93 -4.47
CA ALA A 29 7.00 17.77 -5.22
C ALA A 29 6.83 17.66 -6.74
N ASN A 30 6.11 16.65 -7.23
CA ASN A 30 5.82 16.41 -8.64
C ASN A 30 4.32 16.50 -8.98
N GLY A 31 3.53 17.15 -8.12
CA GLY A 31 2.14 17.51 -8.40
C GLY A 31 1.09 16.45 -8.06
N ALA A 32 1.41 15.50 -7.18
CA ALA A 32 0.40 14.62 -6.61
C ALA A 32 -0.23 15.21 -5.35
N ASP A 33 -1.51 14.93 -5.14
CA ASP A 33 -2.15 15.07 -3.84
C ASP A 33 -1.84 13.84 -3.00
N THR A 34 -1.61 14.02 -1.69
CA THR A 34 -1.33 12.91 -0.78
C THR A 34 -2.35 12.85 0.35
N GLU A 35 -2.70 11.63 0.73
CA GLU A 35 -3.52 11.34 1.90
C GLU A 35 -2.81 10.29 2.77
N VAL A 36 -3.07 10.29 4.07
CA VAL A 36 -2.49 9.32 5.02
C VAL A 36 -3.58 8.70 5.86
N ILE A 37 -3.56 7.37 5.95
CA ILE A 37 -4.37 6.59 6.89
C ILE A 37 -3.48 6.07 8.00
N ILE A 38 -3.89 6.32 9.24
CA ILE A 38 -3.31 5.75 10.45
C ILE A 38 -4.34 4.77 11.01
N PRO A 39 -4.24 3.46 10.72
CA PRO A 39 -5.34 2.51 10.95
C PRO A 39 -5.89 2.48 12.38
N TRP A 40 -5.04 2.63 13.38
CA TRP A 40 -5.47 2.60 14.81
C TRP A 40 -6.10 3.91 15.31
N GLU A 41 -6.17 4.95 14.49
CA GLU A 41 -6.93 6.18 14.77
C GLU A 41 -8.39 6.06 14.26
N HIS A 42 -8.74 4.90 13.71
CA HIS A 42 -10.04 4.58 13.16
C HIS A 42 -10.61 3.32 13.81
N ASP A 43 -11.92 3.26 13.96
CA ASP A 43 -12.60 2.05 14.38
C ASP A 43 -12.68 1.07 13.21
N VAL A 44 -11.66 0.22 13.08
CA VAL A 44 -11.57 -0.83 12.06
C VAL A 44 -11.30 -2.16 12.75
N GLY A 45 -12.35 -2.92 12.94
CA GLY A 45 -12.26 -4.28 13.45
C GLY A 45 -11.65 -5.27 12.45
N PRO A 46 -11.22 -6.47 12.90
CA PRO A 46 -10.71 -7.52 12.04
C PRO A 46 -11.80 -8.05 11.09
N CYS A 47 -11.37 -8.74 10.02
CA CYS A 47 -12.28 -9.48 9.15
C CYS A 47 -12.93 -10.62 9.92
N LEU A 48 -14.28 -10.72 9.87
CA LEU A 48 -15.05 -11.76 10.54
C LEU A 48 -15.25 -13.02 9.70
N ALA A 49 -14.67 -13.08 8.49
CA ALA A 49 -14.84 -14.19 7.53
C ALA A 49 -16.34 -14.52 7.26
N CYS A 50 -17.22 -13.54 7.31
CA CYS A 50 -18.66 -13.69 7.13
C CYS A 50 -19.08 -13.92 5.67
N VAL A 51 -18.16 -13.83 4.74
CA VAL A 51 -18.31 -14.00 3.28
C VAL A 51 -19.36 -13.10 2.59
N GLY A 52 -19.95 -12.13 3.30
CA GLY A 52 -20.94 -11.21 2.73
C GLY A 52 -20.41 -10.41 1.53
N CYS A 53 -19.13 -10.07 1.53
CA CYS A 53 -18.49 -9.38 0.41
C CYS A 53 -18.35 -10.24 -0.86
N HIS A 54 -18.49 -11.56 -0.78
CA HIS A 54 -18.45 -12.44 -1.96
C HIS A 54 -19.71 -12.31 -2.84
N THR A 55 -20.79 -11.75 -2.30
CA THR A 55 -22.05 -11.54 -3.03
C THR A 55 -22.30 -10.08 -3.38
N THR A 56 -21.75 -9.15 -2.59
CA THR A 56 -22.00 -7.70 -2.75
C THR A 56 -20.79 -6.92 -3.25
N GLY A 57 -19.58 -7.50 -3.15
CA GLY A 57 -18.31 -6.80 -3.39
C GLY A 57 -17.95 -5.78 -2.31
N ARG A 58 -18.72 -5.70 -1.22
CA ARG A 58 -18.51 -4.74 -0.12
C ARG A 58 -18.52 -5.43 1.22
N CYS A 59 -17.72 -4.92 2.14
CA CYS A 59 -17.75 -5.41 3.50
C CYS A 59 -19.08 -5.05 4.17
N THR A 60 -19.67 -6.02 4.88
CA THR A 60 -20.95 -5.85 5.57
C THR A 60 -20.82 -5.34 7.00
N VAL A 61 -19.59 -5.26 7.54
CA VAL A 61 -19.33 -4.70 8.87
C VAL A 61 -19.34 -3.18 8.77
N GLU A 62 -20.24 -2.55 9.51
CA GLU A 62 -20.40 -1.09 9.53
C GLU A 62 -19.45 -0.49 10.58
N ASP A 63 -18.34 0.06 10.12
CA ASP A 63 -17.33 0.78 10.89
C ASP A 63 -16.57 1.75 9.98
N ASP A 64 -15.48 2.36 10.44
CA ASP A 64 -14.68 3.31 9.67
C ASP A 64 -14.06 2.73 8.39
N PHE A 65 -14.04 1.40 8.25
CA PHE A 65 -13.54 0.76 7.03
C PHE A 65 -14.31 1.19 5.78
N GLN A 66 -15.60 1.51 5.88
CA GLN A 66 -16.38 1.94 4.72
C GLN A 66 -15.83 3.24 4.11
N ARG A 67 -15.37 4.17 4.94
CA ARG A 67 -14.73 5.41 4.50
C ARG A 67 -13.35 5.11 3.91
N ILE A 68 -12.55 4.29 4.59
CA ILE A 68 -11.21 3.89 4.13
C ILE A 68 -11.29 3.10 2.82
N TYR A 69 -12.29 2.24 2.65
CA TYR A 69 -12.58 1.54 1.40
C TYR A 69 -12.74 2.53 0.24
N GLY A 70 -13.49 3.63 0.46
CA GLY A 70 -13.63 4.70 -0.53
C GLY A 70 -12.33 5.41 -0.86
N GLN A 71 -11.49 5.70 0.14
CA GLN A 71 -10.17 6.31 -0.06
C GLN A 71 -9.22 5.40 -0.86
N ILE A 72 -9.21 4.08 -0.56
CA ILE A 72 -8.41 3.10 -1.32
C ILE A 72 -8.90 3.00 -2.78
N LEU A 73 -10.21 3.02 -3.02
CA LEU A 73 -10.75 3.05 -4.38
C LEU A 73 -10.45 4.38 -5.10
N GLY A 74 -10.42 5.48 -4.36
CA GLY A 74 -10.17 6.82 -4.89
C GLY A 74 -8.70 7.16 -5.11
N CYS A 75 -7.73 6.29 -4.80
CA CYS A 75 -6.33 6.59 -5.02
C CYS A 75 -5.79 6.01 -6.34
N ASP A 76 -4.76 6.63 -6.88
CA ASP A 76 -3.98 6.15 -8.02
C ASP A 76 -2.81 5.27 -7.59
N ALA A 77 -2.27 5.53 -6.40
CA ALA A 77 -1.18 4.76 -5.83
C ALA A 77 -1.36 4.55 -4.33
N LEU A 78 -0.92 3.38 -3.86
CA LEU A 78 -0.96 2.98 -2.46
C LEU A 78 0.46 2.76 -1.94
N VAL A 79 0.81 3.42 -0.85
CA VAL A 79 2.09 3.24 -0.16
C VAL A 79 1.83 2.60 1.20
N LEU A 80 2.18 1.33 1.36
CA LEU A 80 2.08 0.63 2.65
C LEU A 80 3.42 0.71 3.37
N ALA A 81 3.46 1.32 4.56
CA ALA A 81 4.64 1.38 5.41
C ALA A 81 4.46 0.56 6.68
N THR A 82 5.28 -0.46 6.89
CA THR A 82 5.15 -1.37 8.03
C THR A 82 6.51 -1.73 8.65
N PRO A 83 6.63 -1.82 9.99
CA PRO A 83 7.71 -2.59 10.57
C PRO A 83 7.46 -4.08 10.34
N VAL A 84 8.54 -4.86 10.34
CA VAL A 84 8.43 -6.33 10.29
C VAL A 84 8.41 -6.87 11.72
N TYR A 85 7.32 -7.53 12.08
CA TYR A 85 7.18 -8.25 13.33
C TYR A 85 6.92 -9.73 13.03
N PHE A 86 7.79 -10.61 13.56
CA PHE A 86 7.69 -12.06 13.31
C PHE A 86 7.56 -12.43 11.82
N GLY A 87 8.31 -11.75 10.96
CA GLY A 87 8.32 -12.01 9.51
C GLY A 87 7.06 -11.54 8.77
N ALA A 88 6.20 -10.73 9.39
CA ALA A 88 4.93 -10.28 8.83
C ALA A 88 4.76 -8.75 8.94
N VAL A 89 3.71 -8.23 8.34
CA VAL A 89 3.23 -6.85 8.57
C VAL A 89 2.76 -6.71 10.02
N SER A 90 2.76 -5.50 10.54
CA SER A 90 2.34 -5.23 11.92
C SER A 90 0.86 -5.53 12.16
N ALA A 91 0.51 -5.87 13.39
CA ALA A 91 -0.87 -6.05 13.81
C ALA A 91 -1.72 -4.77 13.64
N GLN A 92 -1.10 -3.59 13.68
CA GLN A 92 -1.79 -2.32 13.50
C GLN A 92 -2.41 -2.14 12.10
N VAL A 93 -1.77 -2.72 11.07
CA VAL A 93 -2.27 -2.60 9.70
C VAL A 93 -3.00 -3.85 9.23
N LYS A 94 -2.77 -5.00 9.89
CA LYS A 94 -3.32 -6.28 9.44
C LYS A 94 -4.86 -6.32 9.41
N PRO A 95 -5.61 -5.78 10.41
CA PRO A 95 -7.07 -5.73 10.34
C PRO A 95 -7.57 -5.01 9.09
N LEU A 96 -6.96 -3.87 8.75
CA LEU A 96 -7.31 -3.12 7.53
C LEU A 96 -7.06 -3.96 6.27
N ILE A 97 -5.90 -4.63 6.18
CA ILE A 97 -5.57 -5.49 5.04
C ILE A 97 -6.56 -6.65 4.91
N ASP A 98 -6.90 -7.32 6.02
CA ASP A 98 -7.84 -8.44 6.01
C ASP A 98 -9.26 -8.02 5.61
N ARG A 99 -9.67 -6.79 5.92
CA ARG A 99 -10.93 -6.22 5.47
C ARG A 99 -10.94 -5.93 3.96
N CYS A 100 -9.75 -5.79 3.34
CA CYS A 100 -9.62 -5.70 1.88
C CYS A 100 -10.00 -7.00 1.14
N GLU A 101 -10.35 -8.10 1.86
CA GLU A 101 -11.07 -9.25 1.29
C GLU A 101 -12.29 -8.83 0.47
N SER A 102 -12.91 -7.69 0.78
CA SER A 102 -14.00 -7.14 -0.02
C SER A 102 -13.58 -6.75 -1.45
N PHE A 103 -12.37 -6.30 -1.66
CA PHE A 103 -11.83 -6.05 -3.01
C PHE A 103 -11.57 -7.36 -3.75
N TRP A 104 -11.04 -8.35 -3.03
CA TRP A 104 -10.85 -9.68 -3.60
C TRP A 104 -12.20 -10.30 -4.00
N GLY A 105 -13.21 -10.23 -3.13
CA GLY A 105 -14.58 -10.66 -3.42
C GLY A 105 -15.15 -9.98 -4.66
N PHE A 106 -15.00 -8.66 -4.78
CA PHE A 106 -15.44 -7.89 -5.93
C PHE A 106 -14.72 -8.34 -7.23
N SER A 107 -13.39 -8.46 -7.20
CA SER A 107 -12.60 -8.78 -8.38
C SER A 107 -12.71 -10.25 -8.80
N PHE A 108 -12.60 -11.18 -7.84
CA PHE A 108 -12.43 -12.61 -8.18
C PHE A 108 -13.69 -13.45 -7.98
N ARG A 109 -14.60 -13.08 -7.06
CA ARG A 109 -15.87 -13.79 -6.89
C ARG A 109 -16.94 -13.27 -7.82
N LEU A 110 -17.05 -11.96 -7.95
CA LEU A 110 -18.02 -11.33 -8.84
C LEU A 110 -17.49 -11.12 -10.26
N GLY A 111 -16.19 -11.33 -10.49
CA GLY A 111 -15.55 -11.12 -11.79
C GLY A 111 -15.61 -9.66 -12.26
N ALA A 112 -15.77 -8.73 -11.34
CA ALA A 112 -15.94 -7.32 -11.67
C ALA A 112 -14.58 -6.61 -11.85
N ALA A 113 -14.50 -5.68 -12.81
CA ALA A 113 -13.33 -4.85 -12.98
C ALA A 113 -13.29 -3.77 -11.89
N MET A 114 -12.15 -3.64 -11.20
CA MET A 114 -11.95 -2.53 -10.28
C MET A 114 -12.02 -1.20 -11.03
N PRO A 115 -12.74 -0.19 -10.51
CA PRO A 115 -12.70 1.13 -11.10
C PRO A 115 -11.25 1.62 -11.10
N PRO A 116 -10.80 2.27 -12.19
CA PRO A 116 -9.45 2.84 -12.24
C PRO A 116 -9.29 3.92 -11.17
N GLY A 117 -8.05 4.25 -10.83
CA GLY A 117 -7.77 5.46 -10.04
C GLY A 117 -8.15 6.74 -10.79
N PRO A 118 -8.23 7.89 -10.11
CA PRO A 118 -8.66 9.17 -10.71
C PRO A 118 -7.89 9.60 -11.97
N SER A 119 -6.61 9.22 -12.08
CA SER A 119 -5.78 9.50 -13.26
C SER A 119 -5.98 8.53 -14.42
N GLY A 120 -6.85 7.53 -14.27
CA GLY A 120 -7.10 6.46 -15.25
C GLY A 120 -5.91 5.49 -15.37
N GLY A 121 -6.10 4.23 -15.07
CA GLY A 121 -5.05 3.20 -15.13
C GLY A 121 -5.03 2.31 -13.90
N LYS A 122 -4.16 1.31 -13.93
CA LYS A 122 -3.98 0.38 -12.81
C LYS A 122 -3.29 1.08 -11.63
N ARG A 123 -3.74 0.78 -10.42
CA ARG A 123 -3.13 1.30 -9.19
C ARG A 123 -1.69 0.81 -9.04
N ARG A 124 -0.83 1.69 -8.57
CA ARG A 124 0.57 1.38 -8.28
C ARG A 124 0.78 1.23 -6.79
N GLY A 125 1.54 0.21 -6.39
CA GLY A 125 1.83 -0.05 -4.99
C GLY A 125 3.30 0.17 -4.66
N VAL A 126 3.59 0.85 -3.55
CA VAL A 126 4.93 0.90 -2.96
C VAL A 126 4.90 0.24 -1.60
N LEU A 127 5.70 -0.80 -1.43
CA LEU A 127 5.93 -1.41 -0.13
C LEU A 127 7.13 -0.75 0.55
N VAL A 128 6.91 -0.24 1.75
CA VAL A 128 7.98 0.21 2.66
C VAL A 128 8.00 -0.72 3.86
N ALA A 129 9.06 -1.50 4.04
CA ALA A 129 9.17 -2.37 5.19
C ALA A 129 10.53 -2.20 5.89
N THR A 130 10.51 -2.17 7.23
CA THR A 130 11.72 -2.04 8.05
C THR A 130 11.81 -3.14 9.09
N ALA A 131 12.98 -3.76 9.23
CA ALA A 131 13.23 -4.87 10.14
C ALA A 131 14.46 -4.61 11.04
N GLY A 132 14.49 -5.20 12.22
CA GLY A 132 15.66 -5.16 13.11
C GLY A 132 16.85 -5.94 12.56
N LYS A 133 16.63 -7.05 11.86
CA LYS A 133 17.70 -7.80 11.20
C LYS A 133 17.78 -7.47 9.71
N ASP A 134 19.02 -7.40 9.21
CA ASP A 134 19.29 -7.20 7.78
C ASP A 134 19.41 -8.57 7.07
N GLN A 135 18.28 -9.20 6.85
CA GLN A 135 18.15 -10.50 6.20
C GLN A 135 16.90 -10.47 5.27
N ASP A 136 17.05 -10.88 4.03
CA ASP A 136 15.96 -10.81 3.03
C ASP A 136 14.73 -11.63 3.45
N ILE A 137 14.93 -12.74 4.15
CA ILE A 137 13.83 -13.58 4.67
C ILE A 137 12.84 -12.80 5.54
N MET A 138 13.29 -11.73 6.23
CA MET A 138 12.43 -10.91 7.07
C MET A 138 11.31 -10.23 6.26
N PHE A 139 11.53 -9.99 4.99
CA PHE A 139 10.60 -9.25 4.13
C PHE A 139 9.66 -10.17 3.32
N THR A 140 9.82 -11.49 3.40
CA THR A 140 8.99 -12.44 2.64
C THR A 140 7.50 -12.28 2.94
N GLY A 141 7.11 -12.25 4.20
CA GLY A 141 5.70 -12.09 4.58
C GLY A 141 5.10 -10.74 4.17
N PRO A 142 5.74 -9.60 4.45
CA PRO A 142 5.30 -8.30 3.95
C PRO A 142 5.15 -8.23 2.43
N ARG A 143 6.10 -8.79 1.65
CA ARG A 143 6.02 -8.86 0.20
C ARG A 143 4.79 -9.63 -0.27
N ILE A 144 4.60 -10.84 0.26
CA ILE A 144 3.44 -11.69 -0.09
C ILE A 144 2.14 -10.97 0.25
N THR A 145 2.03 -10.42 1.46
CA THR A 145 0.83 -9.72 1.92
C THR A 145 0.51 -8.53 1.01
N PHE A 146 1.53 -7.74 0.67
CA PHE A 146 1.33 -6.56 -0.17
C PHE A 146 1.01 -6.91 -1.62
N ASP A 147 1.63 -7.95 -2.17
CA ASP A 147 1.34 -8.42 -3.53
C ASP A 147 -0.13 -8.88 -3.64
N PHE A 148 -0.63 -9.67 -2.69
CA PHE A 148 -2.03 -10.06 -2.67
C PHE A 148 -2.99 -8.89 -2.49
N LEU A 149 -2.64 -7.90 -1.64
CA LEU A 149 -3.42 -6.67 -1.53
C LEU A 149 -3.50 -5.94 -2.87
N MET A 150 -2.37 -5.74 -3.53
CA MET A 150 -2.35 -5.06 -4.84
C MET A 150 -3.12 -5.84 -5.91
N ARG A 151 -3.00 -7.16 -5.95
CA ARG A 151 -3.79 -8.02 -6.86
C ARG A 151 -5.29 -7.90 -6.60
N SER A 152 -5.74 -7.84 -5.34
CA SER A 152 -7.16 -7.68 -5.03
C SER A 152 -7.72 -6.35 -5.55
N LEU A 153 -6.87 -5.33 -5.66
CA LEU A 153 -7.18 -4.03 -6.26
C LEU A 153 -6.97 -3.98 -7.79
N GLN A 154 -6.63 -5.12 -8.41
CA GLN A 154 -6.18 -5.20 -9.81
C GLN A 154 -5.05 -4.21 -10.13
N GLY A 155 -4.25 -3.88 -9.10
CA GLY A 155 -3.05 -3.05 -9.16
C GLY A 155 -1.78 -3.88 -9.29
N GLN A 156 -0.64 -3.21 -9.24
CA GLN A 156 0.68 -3.85 -9.34
C GLN A 156 1.67 -3.21 -8.37
N VAL A 157 2.61 -4.02 -7.89
CA VAL A 157 3.74 -3.52 -7.09
C VAL A 157 4.68 -2.76 -8.01
N PHE A 158 4.86 -1.48 -7.72
CA PHE A 158 5.72 -0.55 -8.46
C PHE A 158 7.15 -0.51 -7.90
N ALA A 159 7.26 -0.48 -6.57
CA ALA A 159 8.57 -0.43 -5.90
C ALA A 159 8.52 -1.06 -4.50
N GLU A 160 9.68 -1.53 -4.06
CA GLU A 160 9.92 -2.01 -2.71
C GLU A 160 11.08 -1.24 -2.08
N LEU A 161 10.86 -0.73 -0.87
CA LEU A 161 11.83 -0.04 -0.04
C LEU A 161 12.00 -0.83 1.26
N LEU A 162 12.93 -1.77 1.24
CA LEU A 162 13.12 -2.76 2.28
C LEU A 162 14.46 -2.51 2.98
N TYR A 163 14.43 -2.30 4.30
CA TYR A 163 15.62 -1.94 5.07
C TYR A 163 15.69 -2.73 6.37
N GLY A 164 16.75 -3.50 6.54
CA GLY A 164 17.09 -4.21 7.77
C GLY A 164 18.05 -3.44 8.68
N GLY A 165 18.39 -4.03 9.84
CA GLY A 165 19.34 -3.45 10.80
C GLY A 165 18.81 -2.20 11.54
N LEU A 166 17.49 -2.04 11.66
CA LEU A 166 16.85 -0.80 12.11
C LEU A 166 16.04 -1.00 13.40
N ASP A 167 16.71 -1.22 14.53
CA ASP A 167 16.06 -1.37 15.84
C ASP A 167 15.70 -0.04 16.50
N THR A 168 16.55 0.99 16.33
CA THR A 168 16.33 2.30 16.93
C THR A 168 15.32 3.12 16.12
N PRO A 169 14.27 3.68 16.76
CA PRO A 169 13.34 4.57 16.09
C PRO A 169 14.04 5.76 15.43
N GLY A 170 13.71 6.03 14.16
CA GLY A 170 14.27 7.15 13.41
C GLY A 170 15.68 6.94 12.87
N ALA A 171 16.34 5.82 13.14
CA ALA A 171 17.71 5.55 12.67
C ALA A 171 17.85 5.66 11.14
N ILE A 172 16.80 5.32 10.38
CA ILE A 172 16.79 5.41 8.92
C ILE A 172 17.06 6.83 8.40
N ARG A 173 16.75 7.87 9.19
CA ARG A 173 16.91 9.27 8.78
C ARG A 173 18.36 9.66 8.53
N SER A 174 19.31 8.98 9.18
CA SER A 174 20.74 9.17 8.93
C SER A 174 21.22 8.50 7.64
N ASN A 175 20.45 7.53 7.11
CA ASN A 175 20.75 6.88 5.85
C ASN A 175 20.26 7.74 4.67
N LYS A 176 21.12 8.67 4.23
CA LYS A 176 20.79 9.60 3.15
C LYS A 176 20.41 8.88 1.84
N ALA A 177 21.05 7.74 1.55
CA ALA A 177 20.76 6.97 0.34
C ALA A 177 19.35 6.37 0.40
N ALA A 178 18.93 5.81 1.54
CA ALA A 178 17.59 5.28 1.74
C ALA A 178 16.52 6.37 1.63
N MET A 179 16.76 7.52 2.27
CA MET A 179 15.85 8.67 2.22
C MET A 179 15.70 9.21 0.79
N SER A 180 16.82 9.33 0.06
CA SER A 180 16.80 9.74 -1.35
C SER A 180 16.06 8.73 -2.24
N ARG A 181 16.29 7.42 -2.04
CA ARG A 181 15.55 6.38 -2.80
C ARG A 181 14.05 6.43 -2.54
N ALA A 182 13.64 6.71 -1.31
CA ALA A 182 12.23 6.87 -0.98
C ALA A 182 11.62 8.09 -1.68
N PHE A 183 12.30 9.23 -1.66
CA PHE A 183 11.87 10.43 -2.40
C PHE A 183 11.77 10.16 -3.92
N GLU A 184 12.79 9.55 -4.52
CA GLU A 184 12.79 9.21 -5.95
C GLU A 184 11.70 8.20 -6.32
N ALA A 185 11.35 7.26 -5.42
CA ALA A 185 10.22 6.36 -5.63
C ALA A 185 8.89 7.13 -5.73
N GLY A 186 8.66 8.11 -4.84
CA GLY A 186 7.48 8.97 -4.91
C GLY A 186 7.43 9.82 -6.18
N LYS A 187 8.55 10.42 -6.56
CA LYS A 187 8.68 11.18 -7.81
C LYS A 187 8.37 10.30 -9.04
N LYS A 188 8.92 9.10 -9.10
CA LYS A 188 8.68 8.16 -10.21
C LYS A 188 7.23 7.68 -10.27
N LEU A 189 6.55 7.52 -9.14
CA LEU A 189 5.11 7.23 -9.12
C LEU A 189 4.31 8.23 -9.97
N VAL A 190 4.70 9.50 -9.96
CA VAL A 190 3.99 10.56 -10.68
C VAL A 190 4.46 10.69 -12.12
N LEU A 191 5.77 10.67 -12.34
CA LEU A 191 6.40 11.01 -13.62
C LEU A 191 6.55 9.84 -14.60
N ASP A 192 6.47 8.59 -14.13
CA ASP A 192 6.73 7.42 -14.98
C ASP A 192 5.62 7.23 -16.03
N THR A 193 5.84 7.81 -17.21
CA THR A 193 4.98 7.65 -18.39
C THR A 193 5.17 6.30 -19.06
N GLU A 194 6.33 5.66 -18.97
CA GLU A 194 6.58 4.33 -19.54
C GLU A 194 5.72 3.24 -18.86
N TRP A 195 5.39 3.43 -17.60
CA TRP A 195 4.44 2.59 -16.90
C TRP A 195 3.07 2.60 -17.58
N LYS A 196 2.56 3.76 -17.97
CA LYS A 196 1.28 3.91 -18.68
C LYS A 196 1.32 3.21 -20.04
N GLU A 197 2.42 3.33 -20.77
CA GLU A 197 2.61 2.69 -22.08
C GLU A 197 2.73 1.16 -21.96
N ARG A 198 3.43 0.65 -20.94
CA ARG A 198 3.54 -0.80 -20.69
C ARG A 198 2.19 -1.41 -20.37
N LEU A 199 1.37 -0.75 -19.55
CA LEU A 199 0.03 -1.22 -19.23
C LEU A 199 -0.87 -1.24 -20.46
N ALA A 200 -0.86 -0.20 -21.27
CA ALA A 200 -1.65 -0.15 -22.49
C ALA A 200 -1.31 -1.31 -23.46
N LYS A 201 -0.06 -1.77 -23.48
CA LYS A 201 0.40 -2.93 -24.28
C LYS A 201 -0.01 -4.27 -23.68
N GLN A 202 -0.14 -4.38 -22.34
CA GLN A 202 -0.57 -5.62 -21.67
C GLN A 202 -2.08 -5.83 -21.73
N ASP A 203 -2.85 -4.75 -21.77
CA ASP A 203 -4.32 -4.80 -21.83
C ASP A 203 -4.85 -4.82 -23.27
N ALA A 204 -3.97 -4.76 -24.30
CA ALA A 204 -4.37 -4.96 -25.68
C ALA A 204 -4.86 -6.40 -25.90
N PRO A 205 -6.04 -6.62 -26.51
CA PRO A 205 -6.48 -7.96 -26.83
C PRO A 205 -5.42 -8.65 -27.70
N ALA A 206 -5.14 -9.91 -27.38
CA ALA A 206 -4.26 -10.73 -28.23
C ALA A 206 -4.82 -10.75 -29.66
N PRO A 207 -3.96 -10.67 -30.69
CA PRO A 207 -4.38 -10.64 -32.07
C PRO A 207 -5.13 -11.91 -32.50
#